data_0f189c76186557517d0345381d6b7e84
#
_entry.id   0f189c76186557517d0345381d6b7e84
#
_cell.length_a   1.000
_cell.length_b   1.000
_cell.length_c   1.000
_cell.angle_alpha   90.00
_cell.angle_beta   90.00
_cell.angle_gamma   90.00
#
_symmetry.space_group_name_H-M   'P 1'
#
loop_
_entity.id
_entity.type
_entity.pdbx_description
1 polymer ?
#
loop_
_entity_poly.entity_id
_entity_poly.type
_entity_poly.pdbx_seq_one_letter_code
_entity_poly.pdbx_strand_id
1 'polypeptide(L)'
;TLIRGLWVMIIGLGLFFASSYFTVQFPDADIRMGESSIPIGFFIFLLGSFVVGASATILQVVINPYLTACRVKGTQAIQRLAIGGTANSVGTTIAPYFVTGVVFGGLAMEDIQISQLMMPFFALMVTIAVVVFLLMRLSLPDIQGTRVEKGEKLEKSVWSFRHLTLGVCAIFCYVGVEVCIGANINLYAIERNCPSPALLATLYWGGMLIGRLVGSSLSKVSPRVQLTVTTISAGVLALLAIIFNNPWLLTAVGLFHSIMWGAIFTLSVAHLGKYTSVASGVFMIGVVGGAILPLLQGVFADLLESWRWSWFIVILGEVFMLYYALIGSRVRQTAD
;
A
#
# COMPACT_ATOMS: atom_id res chain seq x y z
N THR A 1 -3.13 13.73 16.01
CA THR A 1 -2.44 13.48 14.73
C THR A 1 -3.39 12.90 13.71
N LEU A 2 -4.24 11.90 14.03
CA LEU A 2 -5.21 11.28 13.11
C LEU A 2 -6.11 12.32 12.42
N ILE A 3 -6.80 13.17 13.21
CA ILE A 3 -7.67 14.23 12.68
C ILE A 3 -6.90 15.19 11.77
N ARG A 4 -5.66 15.57 12.14
CA ARG A 4 -4.83 16.43 11.29
C ARG A 4 -4.49 15.77 9.96
N GLY A 5 -4.18 14.46 9.97
CA GLY A 5 -3.97 13.69 8.74
C GLY A 5 -5.19 13.73 7.82
N LEU A 6 -6.40 13.51 8.36
CA LEU A 6 -7.64 13.57 7.58
C LEU A 6 -7.91 14.97 7.01
N TRP A 7 -7.59 16.05 7.73
CA TRP A 7 -7.67 17.41 7.19
C TRP A 7 -6.73 17.61 6.00
N VAL A 8 -5.49 17.08 6.08
CA VAL A 8 -4.55 17.13 4.95
C VAL A 8 -5.13 16.37 3.75
N MET A 9 -5.83 15.24 3.98
CA MET A 9 -6.52 14.51 2.90
C MET A 9 -7.61 15.34 2.23
N ILE A 10 -8.42 16.04 3.01
CA ILE A 10 -9.46 16.96 2.48
C ILE A 10 -8.82 18.04 1.60
N ILE A 11 -7.68 18.62 2.02
CA ILE A 11 -6.95 19.60 1.22
C ILE A 11 -6.49 18.98 -0.11
N GLY A 12 -5.92 17.77 -0.09
CA GLY A 12 -5.48 17.09 -1.30
C GLY A 12 -6.62 16.76 -2.27
N LEU A 13 -7.76 16.30 -1.74
CA LEU A 13 -8.97 16.09 -2.55
C LEU A 13 -9.52 17.41 -3.10
N GLY A 14 -9.41 18.50 -2.34
CA GLY A 14 -9.75 19.84 -2.79
C GLY A 14 -8.87 20.30 -3.97
N LEU A 15 -7.59 19.93 -3.96
CA LEU A 15 -6.70 20.19 -5.10
C LEU A 15 -7.08 19.35 -6.33
N PHE A 16 -7.55 18.10 -6.18
CA PHE A 16 -8.09 17.32 -7.29
C PHE A 16 -9.34 17.97 -7.89
N PHE A 17 -10.26 18.42 -7.04
CA PHE A 17 -11.42 19.19 -7.48
C PHE A 17 -11.01 20.47 -8.20
N ALA A 18 -10.09 21.24 -7.62
CA ALA A 18 -9.57 22.49 -8.21
C ALA A 18 -8.86 22.23 -9.54
N SER A 19 -8.09 21.14 -9.67
CA SER A 19 -7.47 20.72 -10.93
C SER A 19 -8.51 20.50 -12.03
N SER A 20 -9.55 19.72 -11.74
CA SER A 20 -10.61 19.43 -12.70
C SER A 20 -11.38 20.70 -13.07
N TYR A 21 -11.71 21.53 -12.08
CA TYR A 21 -12.39 22.82 -12.29
C TYR A 21 -11.55 23.76 -13.15
N PHE A 22 -10.25 23.93 -12.83
CA PHE A 22 -9.35 24.79 -13.56
C PHE A 22 -9.20 24.36 -15.01
N THR A 23 -9.04 23.06 -15.28
CA THR A 23 -8.90 22.53 -16.66
C THR A 23 -10.16 22.77 -17.49
N VAL A 24 -11.36 22.68 -16.85
CA VAL A 24 -12.63 22.97 -17.54
C VAL A 24 -12.79 24.46 -17.85
N GLN A 25 -12.40 25.34 -16.92
CA GLN A 25 -12.56 26.79 -17.08
C GLN A 25 -11.50 27.41 -18.00
N PHE A 26 -10.31 26.84 -18.03
CA PHE A 26 -9.15 27.36 -18.77
C PHE A 26 -8.52 26.24 -19.62
N PRO A 27 -9.23 25.76 -20.68
CA PRO A 27 -8.77 24.62 -21.49
C PRO A 27 -7.47 24.89 -22.23
N ASP A 28 -7.17 26.17 -22.55
CA ASP A 28 -5.98 26.58 -23.30
C ASP A 28 -4.81 26.99 -22.39
N ALA A 29 -4.94 26.81 -21.06
CA ALA A 29 -3.91 27.18 -20.09
C ALA A 29 -2.87 26.06 -19.98
N ASP A 30 -1.90 26.07 -20.88
CA ASP A 30 -0.87 25.05 -21.03
C ASP A 30 0.53 25.60 -20.76
N ILE A 31 1.40 24.72 -20.26
CA ILE A 31 2.85 24.95 -20.16
C ILE A 31 3.53 24.16 -21.29
N ARG A 32 4.24 24.86 -22.15
CA ARG A 32 5.05 24.22 -23.21
C ARG A 32 6.34 23.67 -22.63
N MET A 33 6.55 22.38 -22.75
CA MET A 33 7.78 21.69 -22.40
C MET A 33 8.35 20.98 -23.64
N GLY A 34 9.23 21.64 -24.35
CA GLY A 34 9.74 21.16 -25.64
C GLY A 34 8.64 21.14 -26.70
N GLU A 35 8.42 19.99 -27.33
CA GLU A 35 7.38 19.79 -28.35
C GLU A 35 6.00 19.47 -27.76
N SER A 36 5.92 19.21 -26.45
CA SER A 36 4.68 18.84 -25.76
C SER A 36 4.05 20.03 -25.03
N SER A 37 2.72 20.12 -25.09
CA SER A 37 1.91 21.07 -24.30
C SER A 37 1.22 20.31 -23.17
N ILE A 38 1.40 20.76 -21.93
CA ILE A 38 0.87 20.11 -20.74
C ILE A 38 -0.08 21.08 -20.02
N PRO A 39 -1.35 20.70 -19.78
CA PRO A 39 -2.32 21.53 -19.07
C PRO A 39 -1.84 21.89 -17.65
N ILE A 40 -2.02 23.15 -17.26
CA ILE A 40 -1.69 23.60 -15.89
C ILE A 40 -2.46 22.79 -14.85
N GLY A 41 -3.70 22.41 -15.15
CA GLY A 41 -4.50 21.53 -14.30
C GLY A 41 -3.80 20.22 -13.93
N PHE A 42 -2.97 19.67 -14.81
CA PHE A 42 -2.18 18.46 -14.50
C PHE A 42 -1.18 18.68 -13.37
N PHE A 43 -0.53 19.83 -13.29
CA PHE A 43 0.39 20.16 -12.20
C PHE A 43 -0.35 20.33 -10.87
N ILE A 44 -1.56 20.91 -10.89
CA ILE A 44 -2.43 21.00 -9.72
C ILE A 44 -2.83 19.57 -9.27
N PHE A 45 -3.14 18.68 -10.20
CA PHE A 45 -3.43 17.27 -9.92
C PHE A 45 -2.24 16.56 -9.28
N LEU A 46 -1.02 16.76 -9.80
CA LEU A 46 0.21 16.19 -9.22
C LEU A 46 0.43 16.68 -7.79
N LEU A 47 0.23 17.96 -7.53
CA LEU A 47 0.31 18.52 -6.18
C LEU A 47 -0.74 17.90 -5.26
N GLY A 48 -1.98 17.75 -5.73
CA GLY A 48 -3.05 17.07 -5.01
C GLY A 48 -2.68 15.61 -4.69
N SER A 49 -2.10 14.89 -5.67
CA SER A 49 -1.63 13.51 -5.49
C SER A 49 -0.55 13.40 -4.42
N PHE A 50 0.40 14.34 -4.40
CA PHE A 50 1.42 14.41 -3.37
C PHE A 50 0.80 14.65 -1.98
N VAL A 51 -0.14 15.59 -1.85
CA VAL A 51 -0.80 15.92 -0.58
C VAL A 51 -1.64 14.75 -0.07
N VAL A 52 -2.41 14.07 -0.95
CA VAL A 52 -3.18 12.86 -0.59
C VAL A 52 -2.25 11.74 -0.16
N GLY A 53 -1.16 11.50 -0.88
CA GLY A 53 -0.17 10.48 -0.54
C GLY A 53 0.51 10.75 0.82
N ALA A 54 0.89 12.00 1.07
CA ALA A 54 1.44 12.42 2.37
C ALA A 54 0.42 12.20 3.50
N SER A 55 -0.85 12.55 3.28
CA SER A 55 -1.93 12.27 4.24
C SER A 55 -2.09 10.79 4.52
N ALA A 56 -2.16 9.96 3.48
CA ALA A 56 -2.28 8.50 3.62
C ALA A 56 -1.11 7.93 4.45
N THR A 57 0.10 8.39 4.21
CA THR A 57 1.29 8.01 4.99
C THR A 57 1.16 8.42 6.46
N ILE A 58 0.76 9.66 6.75
CA ILE A 58 0.52 10.14 8.12
C ILE A 58 -0.52 9.27 8.83
N LEU A 59 -1.60 8.92 8.15
CA LEU A 59 -2.66 8.07 8.70
C LEU A 59 -2.14 6.66 9.02
N GLN A 60 -1.36 6.04 8.14
CA GLN A 60 -0.78 4.72 8.36
C GLN A 60 0.22 4.71 9.54
N VAL A 61 1.05 5.75 9.66
CA VAL A 61 1.98 5.93 10.80
C VAL A 61 1.24 6.00 12.13
N VAL A 62 0.01 6.48 12.15
CA VAL A 62 -0.79 6.60 13.39
C VAL A 62 -1.65 5.34 13.62
N ILE A 63 -2.34 4.85 12.59
CA ILE A 63 -3.32 3.77 12.71
C ILE A 63 -2.63 2.42 12.99
N ASN A 64 -1.53 2.14 12.31
CA ASN A 64 -0.88 0.83 12.44
C ASN A 64 -0.31 0.57 13.84
N PRO A 65 0.46 1.47 14.46
CA PRO A 65 0.86 1.31 15.87
C PRO A 65 -0.34 1.27 16.83
N TYR A 66 -1.38 2.07 16.54
CA TYR A 66 -2.60 2.05 17.34
C TYR A 66 -3.25 0.68 17.33
N LEU A 67 -3.43 0.05 16.17
CA LEU A 67 -3.99 -1.29 16.03
C LEU A 67 -3.10 -2.36 16.69
N THR A 68 -1.78 -2.22 16.63
CA THR A 68 -0.86 -3.18 17.27
C THR A 68 -0.87 -3.07 18.79
N ALA A 69 -0.96 -1.86 19.32
CA ALA A 69 -0.92 -1.61 20.78
C ALA A 69 -2.28 -1.78 21.46
N CYS A 70 -3.38 -1.68 20.73
CA CYS A 70 -4.73 -1.85 21.27
C CYS A 70 -4.93 -3.28 21.81
N ARG A 71 -5.17 -3.41 23.13
CA ARG A 71 -5.34 -4.72 23.78
C ARG A 71 -6.79 -5.19 23.67
N VAL A 72 -7.05 -6.10 22.73
CA VAL A 72 -8.34 -6.79 22.59
C VAL A 72 -8.15 -8.25 22.97
N LYS A 73 -8.91 -8.74 23.97
CA LYS A 73 -8.82 -10.13 24.44
C LYS A 73 -8.99 -11.12 23.28
N GLY A 74 -8.13 -12.14 23.22
CA GLY A 74 -8.22 -13.20 22.22
C GLY A 74 -7.67 -12.84 20.83
N THR A 75 -7.05 -11.65 20.64
CA THR A 75 -6.48 -11.23 19.37
C THR A 75 -5.00 -10.91 19.46
N GLN A 76 -4.24 -11.26 18.42
CA GLN A 76 -2.86 -10.81 18.22
C GLN A 76 -2.79 -9.50 17.43
N ALA A 77 -1.68 -8.77 17.52
CA ALA A 77 -1.45 -7.53 16.76
C ALA A 77 -1.62 -7.74 15.25
N ILE A 78 -1.06 -8.84 14.72
CA ILE A 78 -1.17 -9.19 13.30
C ILE A 78 -2.61 -9.41 12.84
N GLN A 79 -3.46 -10.01 13.70
CA GLN A 79 -4.88 -10.17 13.38
C GLN A 79 -5.61 -8.83 13.29
N ARG A 80 -5.36 -7.91 14.24
CA ARG A 80 -5.99 -6.58 14.22
C ARG A 80 -5.58 -5.80 12.99
N LEU A 81 -4.31 -5.91 12.57
CA LEU A 81 -3.84 -5.35 11.31
C LEU A 81 -4.50 -6.02 10.09
N ALA A 82 -4.68 -7.35 10.12
CA ALA A 82 -5.37 -8.08 9.05
C ALA A 82 -6.84 -7.66 8.92
N ILE A 83 -7.55 -7.48 10.03
CA ILE A 83 -8.94 -6.97 10.05
C ILE A 83 -9.02 -5.56 9.46
N GLY A 84 -8.13 -4.65 9.88
CA GLY A 84 -8.03 -3.30 9.31
C GLY A 84 -7.70 -3.34 7.81
N GLY A 85 -6.78 -4.22 7.42
CA GLY A 85 -6.42 -4.46 6.02
C GLY A 85 -7.56 -5.05 5.19
N THR A 86 -8.45 -5.85 5.80
CA THR A 86 -9.65 -6.37 5.13
C THR A 86 -10.58 -5.21 4.72
N ALA A 87 -10.82 -4.27 5.62
CA ALA A 87 -11.63 -3.07 5.30
C ALA A 87 -11.01 -2.28 4.13
N ASN A 88 -9.68 -2.11 4.12
CA ASN A 88 -8.97 -1.50 2.99
C ASN A 88 -9.16 -2.30 1.68
N SER A 89 -9.07 -3.63 1.73
CA SER A 89 -9.25 -4.49 0.55
C SER A 89 -10.67 -4.44 -0.01
N VAL A 90 -11.70 -4.35 0.84
CA VAL A 90 -13.07 -4.14 0.39
C VAL A 90 -13.16 -2.83 -0.40
N GLY A 91 -12.58 -1.75 0.13
CA GLY A 91 -12.53 -0.46 -0.58
C GLY A 91 -11.82 -0.55 -1.92
N THR A 92 -10.62 -1.13 -1.96
CA THR A 92 -9.83 -1.26 -3.21
C THR A 92 -10.48 -2.18 -4.24
N THR A 93 -11.24 -3.20 -3.81
CA THR A 93 -11.97 -4.11 -4.72
C THR A 93 -13.21 -3.43 -5.31
N ILE A 94 -13.93 -2.65 -4.51
CA ILE A 94 -15.18 -1.98 -4.94
C ILE A 94 -14.86 -0.72 -5.78
N ALA A 95 -13.78 0.00 -5.46
CA ALA A 95 -13.46 1.29 -6.06
C ALA A 95 -13.44 1.29 -7.61
N PRO A 96 -12.81 0.33 -8.31
CA PRO A 96 -12.82 0.31 -9.79
C PRO A 96 -14.23 0.20 -10.36
N TYR A 97 -15.06 -0.68 -9.81
CA TYR A 97 -16.45 -0.85 -10.26
C TYR A 97 -17.30 0.38 -9.97
N PHE A 98 -17.10 0.99 -8.81
CA PHE A 98 -17.78 2.22 -8.46
C PHE A 98 -17.39 3.37 -9.40
N VAL A 99 -16.10 3.52 -9.68
CA VAL A 99 -15.60 4.57 -10.57
C VAL A 99 -16.09 4.35 -12.00
N THR A 100 -15.93 3.16 -12.56
CA THR A 100 -16.34 2.90 -13.96
C THR A 100 -17.84 2.87 -14.14
N GLY A 101 -18.59 2.23 -13.22
CA GLY A 101 -20.02 2.04 -13.35
C GLY A 101 -20.87 3.21 -12.86
N VAL A 102 -20.46 3.85 -11.74
CA VAL A 102 -21.26 4.91 -11.11
C VAL A 102 -20.75 6.30 -11.50
N VAL A 103 -19.43 6.52 -11.41
CA VAL A 103 -18.84 7.85 -11.70
C VAL A 103 -18.85 8.14 -13.20
N PHE A 104 -18.43 7.18 -14.00
CA PHE A 104 -18.32 7.33 -15.46
C PHE A 104 -19.55 6.74 -16.21
N GLY A 105 -20.50 6.15 -15.51
CA GLY A 105 -21.73 5.62 -16.13
C GLY A 105 -21.49 4.55 -17.19
N GLY A 106 -20.34 3.82 -17.10
CA GLY A 106 -19.96 2.79 -18.06
C GLY A 106 -19.43 3.33 -19.40
N LEU A 107 -19.09 4.62 -19.48
CA LEU A 107 -18.50 5.24 -20.69
C LEU A 107 -17.13 4.61 -20.98
N ALA A 108 -16.76 4.55 -22.27
CA ALA A 108 -15.42 4.20 -22.68
C ALA A 108 -14.41 5.26 -22.22
N MET A 109 -13.16 4.87 -21.96
CA MET A 109 -12.13 5.79 -21.46
C MET A 109 -11.94 7.04 -22.34
N GLU A 110 -12.14 6.90 -23.65
CA GLU A 110 -12.00 7.95 -24.66
C GLU A 110 -13.11 9.02 -24.56
N ASP A 111 -14.26 8.65 -23.98
CA ASP A 111 -15.43 9.53 -23.84
C ASP A 111 -15.50 10.23 -22.48
N ILE A 112 -14.57 9.91 -21.56
CA ILE A 112 -14.56 10.47 -20.21
C ILE A 112 -14.09 11.92 -20.23
N GLN A 113 -14.96 12.82 -19.77
CA GLN A 113 -14.61 14.24 -19.63
C GLN A 113 -14.08 14.54 -18.22
N ILE A 114 -13.11 15.46 -18.15
CA ILE A 114 -12.50 15.90 -16.86
C ILE A 114 -13.57 16.50 -15.92
N SER A 115 -14.61 17.11 -16.46
CA SER A 115 -15.73 17.67 -15.70
C SER A 115 -16.45 16.61 -14.84
N GLN A 116 -16.49 15.37 -15.29
CA GLN A 116 -17.13 14.27 -14.56
C GLN A 116 -16.40 13.88 -13.27
N LEU A 117 -15.10 14.22 -13.14
CA LEU A 117 -14.31 13.97 -11.94
C LEU A 117 -14.62 14.93 -10.78
N MET A 118 -15.20 16.10 -11.08
CA MET A 118 -15.47 17.13 -10.06
C MET A 118 -16.40 16.63 -8.94
N MET A 119 -17.53 16.02 -9.31
CA MET A 119 -18.51 15.53 -8.33
C MET A 119 -17.98 14.38 -7.46
N PRO A 120 -17.29 13.37 -8.00
CA PRO A 120 -16.64 12.34 -7.18
C PRO A 120 -15.62 12.90 -6.18
N PHE A 121 -14.77 13.82 -6.59
CA PHE A 121 -13.80 14.43 -5.67
C PHE A 121 -14.50 15.24 -4.56
N PHE A 122 -15.54 15.97 -4.91
CA PHE A 122 -16.37 16.69 -3.93
C PHE A 122 -17.06 15.71 -2.96
N ALA A 123 -17.65 14.64 -3.46
CA ALA A 123 -18.30 13.61 -2.64
C ALA A 123 -17.31 12.93 -1.67
N LEU A 124 -16.09 12.64 -2.13
CA LEU A 124 -15.02 12.12 -1.27
C LEU A 124 -14.61 13.13 -0.18
N MET A 125 -14.48 14.40 -0.52
CA MET A 125 -14.21 15.45 0.48
C MET A 125 -15.29 15.48 1.57
N VAL A 126 -16.56 15.48 1.18
CA VAL A 126 -17.69 15.48 2.12
C VAL A 126 -17.67 14.20 2.97
N THR A 127 -17.40 13.05 2.37
CA THR A 127 -17.30 11.78 3.09
C THR A 127 -16.20 11.82 4.17
N ILE A 128 -15.01 12.31 3.81
CA ILE A 128 -13.90 12.44 4.78
C ILE A 128 -14.25 13.49 5.85
N ALA A 129 -14.91 14.59 5.50
CA ALA A 129 -15.34 15.60 6.47
C ALA A 129 -16.35 15.02 7.49
N VAL A 130 -17.28 14.18 7.04
CA VAL A 130 -18.22 13.45 7.92
C VAL A 130 -17.43 12.51 8.85
N VAL A 131 -16.45 11.76 8.33
CA VAL A 131 -15.59 10.89 9.14
C VAL A 131 -14.82 11.70 10.19
N VAL A 132 -14.26 12.85 9.83
CA VAL A 132 -13.60 13.76 10.78
C VAL A 132 -14.56 14.19 11.88
N PHE A 133 -15.77 14.62 11.52
CA PHE A 133 -16.79 15.04 12.48
C PHE A 133 -17.17 13.91 13.44
N LEU A 134 -17.37 12.70 12.94
CA LEU A 134 -17.67 11.53 13.77
C LEU A 134 -16.52 11.19 14.71
N LEU A 135 -15.28 11.19 14.21
CA LEU A 135 -14.09 10.92 15.04
C LEU A 135 -13.86 11.97 16.13
N MET A 136 -14.23 13.23 15.88
CA MET A 136 -14.17 14.28 16.90
C MET A 136 -15.17 14.06 18.05
N ARG A 137 -16.24 13.29 17.82
CA ARG A 137 -17.27 12.93 18.82
C ARG A 137 -16.93 11.64 19.59
N LEU A 138 -15.98 10.85 19.10
CA LEU A 138 -15.58 9.59 19.72
C LEU A 138 -14.40 9.80 20.67
N SER A 139 -14.49 9.25 21.88
CA SER A 139 -13.35 9.17 22.80
C SER A 139 -12.50 7.95 22.44
N LEU A 140 -11.46 8.15 21.65
CA LEU A 140 -10.51 7.08 21.33
C LEU A 140 -9.63 6.80 22.57
N PRO A 141 -9.42 5.51 22.95
CA PRO A 141 -8.55 5.15 24.07
C PRO A 141 -7.14 5.69 23.86
N ASP A 142 -6.57 6.33 24.87
CA ASP A 142 -5.16 6.74 24.82
C ASP A 142 -4.28 5.53 25.13
N ILE A 143 -3.33 5.24 24.22
CA ILE A 143 -2.41 4.11 24.36
C ILE A 143 -1.11 4.64 24.94
N GLN A 144 -0.94 4.45 26.23
CA GLN A 144 0.27 4.81 26.97
C GLN A 144 1.43 3.87 26.62
N GLY A 145 2.67 4.37 26.66
CA GLY A 145 3.89 3.57 26.51
C GLY A 145 4.43 3.41 25.08
N THR A 146 3.73 3.96 24.06
CA THR A 146 4.21 3.92 22.67
C THR A 146 4.74 5.26 22.16
N ARG A 147 4.76 6.29 22.97
CA ARG A 147 5.20 7.65 22.63
C ARG A 147 6.33 8.09 23.55
N VAL A 148 7.27 8.82 22.97
CA VAL A 148 8.27 9.58 23.73
C VAL A 148 7.54 10.71 24.47
N GLU A 149 7.75 10.89 25.75
CA GLU A 149 7.21 12.01 26.51
C GLU A 149 7.79 13.35 26.00
N LYS A 150 7.00 14.44 26.14
CA LYS A 150 7.45 15.77 25.67
C LYS A 150 8.71 16.17 26.43
N GLY A 151 9.83 16.30 25.70
CA GLY A 151 11.13 16.68 26.25
C GLY A 151 12.08 15.53 26.52
N GLU A 152 11.63 14.28 26.46
CA GLU A 152 12.49 13.11 26.57
C GLU A 152 13.29 12.93 25.26
N LYS A 153 14.62 12.87 25.35
CA LYS A 153 15.48 12.52 24.21
C LYS A 153 15.62 11.00 24.13
N LEU A 154 15.47 10.49 22.92
CA LEU A 154 15.78 9.08 22.68
C LEU A 154 17.29 8.85 22.84
N GLU A 155 17.66 7.92 23.69
CA GLU A 155 19.07 7.62 24.02
C GLU A 155 19.80 7.01 22.82
N LYS A 156 19.07 6.25 21.98
CA LYS A 156 19.60 5.54 20.82
C LYS A 156 18.85 5.94 19.56
N SER A 157 19.53 5.90 18.43
CA SER A 157 18.89 6.01 17.11
C SER A 157 18.02 4.78 16.86
N VAL A 158 16.82 4.97 16.26
CA VAL A 158 15.95 3.85 15.88
C VAL A 158 16.59 2.94 14.83
N TRP A 159 17.52 3.45 14.04
CA TRP A 159 18.30 2.68 13.08
C TRP A 159 19.27 1.69 13.71
N SER A 160 19.58 1.82 15.01
CA SER A 160 20.41 0.85 15.73
C SER A 160 19.71 -0.50 15.93
N PHE A 161 18.38 -0.53 15.87
CA PHE A 161 17.61 -1.76 15.99
C PHE A 161 17.62 -2.51 14.65
N ARG A 162 18.47 -3.52 14.55
CA ARG A 162 18.67 -4.28 13.31
C ARG A 162 17.38 -4.85 12.71
N HIS A 163 16.48 -5.38 13.55
CA HIS A 163 15.22 -5.94 13.07
C HIS A 163 14.28 -4.88 12.46
N LEU A 164 14.35 -3.62 12.91
CA LEU A 164 13.65 -2.51 12.28
C LEU A 164 14.31 -2.12 10.95
N THR A 165 15.64 -1.93 10.93
CA THR A 165 16.36 -1.52 9.71
C THR A 165 16.18 -2.52 8.59
N LEU A 166 16.31 -3.82 8.88
CA LEU A 166 16.01 -4.88 7.91
C LEU A 166 14.53 -4.97 7.58
N GLY A 167 13.66 -4.60 8.52
CA GLY A 167 12.23 -4.50 8.31
C GLY A 167 11.83 -3.39 7.33
N VAL A 168 12.54 -2.25 7.34
CA VAL A 168 12.37 -1.20 6.33
C VAL A 168 12.73 -1.72 4.93
N CYS A 169 13.80 -2.50 4.82
CA CYS A 169 14.15 -3.14 3.55
C CYS A 169 13.11 -4.22 3.15
N ALA A 170 12.59 -4.96 4.13
CA ALA A 170 11.58 -5.99 3.86
C ALA A 170 10.25 -5.40 3.39
N ILE A 171 9.79 -4.29 3.99
CA ILE A 171 8.58 -3.63 3.53
C ILE A 171 8.78 -2.95 2.17
N PHE A 172 9.99 -2.45 1.87
CA PHE A 172 10.35 -1.95 0.54
C PHE A 172 10.20 -3.05 -0.52
N CYS A 173 10.77 -4.24 -0.27
CA CYS A 173 10.63 -5.39 -1.15
C CYS A 173 9.14 -5.79 -1.26
N TYR A 174 8.43 -5.93 -0.13
CA TYR A 174 7.05 -6.37 -0.11
C TYR A 174 6.13 -5.45 -0.93
N VAL A 175 6.11 -4.15 -0.61
CA VAL A 175 5.22 -3.21 -1.32
C VAL A 175 5.64 -3.11 -2.78
N GLY A 176 6.94 -3.20 -3.06
CA GLY A 176 7.45 -3.23 -4.42
C GLY A 176 6.92 -4.42 -5.21
N VAL A 177 7.05 -5.65 -4.71
CA VAL A 177 6.59 -6.84 -5.44
C VAL A 177 5.06 -6.94 -5.49
N GLU A 178 4.37 -6.48 -4.45
CA GLU A 178 2.89 -6.37 -4.43
C GLU A 178 2.41 -5.50 -5.59
N VAL A 179 2.98 -4.32 -5.75
CA VAL A 179 2.60 -3.39 -6.83
C VAL A 179 3.10 -3.87 -8.18
N CYS A 180 4.30 -4.48 -8.27
CA CYS A 180 4.77 -5.13 -9.50
C CYS A 180 3.71 -6.08 -10.08
N ILE A 181 3.18 -6.98 -9.25
CA ILE A 181 2.16 -7.93 -9.71
C ILE A 181 0.85 -7.21 -9.98
N GLY A 182 0.36 -6.41 -9.01
CA GLY A 182 -0.95 -5.77 -9.10
C GLY A 182 -1.10 -4.79 -10.28
N ALA A 183 -0.03 -4.10 -10.66
CA ALA A 183 -0.03 -3.14 -11.77
C ALA A 183 0.32 -3.77 -13.12
N ASN A 184 1.27 -4.71 -13.16
CA ASN A 184 1.89 -5.15 -14.42
C ASN A 184 1.44 -6.54 -14.89
N ILE A 185 0.67 -7.28 -14.09
CA ILE A 185 0.18 -8.62 -14.47
C ILE A 185 -0.70 -8.59 -15.74
N ASN A 186 -1.47 -7.52 -15.94
CA ASN A 186 -2.28 -7.33 -17.12
C ASN A 186 -1.43 -7.14 -18.39
N LEU A 187 -0.29 -6.45 -18.31
CA LEU A 187 0.63 -6.26 -19.43
C LEU A 187 1.26 -7.61 -19.85
N TYR A 188 1.68 -8.40 -18.86
CA TYR A 188 2.15 -9.76 -19.12
C TYR A 188 1.04 -10.65 -19.72
N ALA A 189 -0.20 -10.52 -19.27
CA ALA A 189 -1.33 -11.25 -19.82
C ALA A 189 -1.64 -10.85 -21.27
N ILE A 190 -1.46 -9.55 -21.63
CA ILE A 190 -1.58 -9.07 -23.00
C ILE A 190 -0.48 -9.69 -23.88
N GLU A 191 0.78 -9.66 -23.45
CA GLU A 191 1.90 -10.32 -24.16
C GLU A 191 1.62 -11.81 -24.42
N ARG A 192 0.90 -12.47 -23.51
CA ARG A 192 0.53 -13.88 -23.62
C ARG A 192 -0.80 -14.13 -24.34
N ASN A 193 -1.42 -13.09 -24.91
CA ASN A 193 -2.74 -13.16 -25.55
C ASN A 193 -3.82 -13.81 -24.68
N CYS A 194 -3.77 -13.56 -23.37
CA CYS A 194 -4.79 -14.08 -22.45
C CYS A 194 -6.14 -13.40 -22.70
N PRO A 195 -7.27 -14.17 -22.64
CA PRO A 195 -8.60 -13.65 -22.87
C PRO A 195 -9.03 -12.75 -21.77
N SER A 196 -8.92 -11.82 -21.28
CA SER A 196 -9.34 -10.98 -20.16
C SER A 196 -8.17 -10.59 -19.24
N PRO A 197 -7.20 -9.82 -19.77
CA PRO A 197 -6.02 -9.41 -18.99
C PRO A 197 -6.39 -8.71 -17.67
N ALA A 198 -7.38 -7.83 -17.69
CA ALA A 198 -7.84 -7.09 -16.50
C ALA A 198 -8.37 -8.00 -15.37
N LEU A 199 -8.90 -9.17 -15.72
CA LEU A 199 -9.38 -10.15 -14.73
C LEU A 199 -8.23 -10.66 -13.84
N LEU A 200 -7.01 -10.79 -14.38
CA LEU A 200 -5.88 -11.28 -13.62
C LEU A 200 -5.52 -10.33 -12.46
N ALA A 201 -5.47 -9.02 -12.73
CA ALA A 201 -5.26 -8.03 -11.68
C ALA A 201 -6.40 -8.05 -10.64
N THR A 202 -7.65 -8.15 -11.10
CA THR A 202 -8.82 -8.26 -10.20
C THR A 202 -8.73 -9.49 -9.30
N LEU A 203 -8.34 -10.63 -9.85
CA LEU A 203 -8.17 -11.88 -9.08
C LEU A 203 -6.98 -11.81 -8.13
N TYR A 204 -5.90 -11.13 -8.49
CA TYR A 204 -4.78 -10.89 -7.58
C TYR A 204 -5.23 -10.09 -6.35
N TRP A 205 -5.89 -8.94 -6.56
CA TRP A 205 -6.41 -8.12 -5.45
C TRP A 205 -7.53 -8.80 -4.67
N GLY A 206 -8.39 -9.57 -5.36
CA GLY A 206 -9.41 -10.42 -4.74
C GLY A 206 -8.81 -11.53 -3.87
N GLY A 207 -7.72 -12.14 -4.33
CA GLY A 207 -6.92 -13.09 -3.55
C GLY A 207 -6.37 -12.45 -2.27
N MET A 208 -5.92 -11.21 -2.34
CA MET A 208 -5.49 -10.47 -1.14
C MET A 208 -6.63 -10.24 -0.15
N LEU A 209 -7.84 -9.95 -0.61
CA LEU A 209 -9.01 -9.82 0.27
C LEU A 209 -9.30 -11.14 0.99
N ILE A 210 -9.38 -12.24 0.24
CA ILE A 210 -9.63 -13.58 0.79
C ILE A 210 -8.54 -13.96 1.78
N GLY A 211 -7.28 -13.75 1.42
CA GLY A 211 -6.14 -14.09 2.27
C GLY A 211 -6.11 -13.28 3.58
N ARG A 212 -6.53 -12.00 3.58
CA ARG A 212 -6.68 -11.18 4.80
C ARG A 212 -7.79 -11.72 5.71
N LEU A 213 -8.91 -12.13 5.13
CA LEU A 213 -10.00 -12.77 5.89
C LEU A 213 -9.53 -14.07 6.55
N VAL A 214 -8.86 -14.95 5.79
CA VAL A 214 -8.28 -16.19 6.34
C VAL A 214 -7.21 -15.86 7.38
N GLY A 215 -6.31 -14.93 7.11
CA GLY A 215 -5.24 -14.51 8.00
C GLY A 215 -5.74 -13.93 9.32
N SER A 216 -6.90 -13.27 9.33
CA SER A 216 -7.53 -12.77 10.56
C SER A 216 -7.90 -13.90 11.53
N SER A 217 -8.07 -15.12 11.03
CA SER A 217 -8.38 -16.32 11.85
C SER A 217 -7.13 -17.04 12.37
N LEU A 218 -5.93 -16.68 11.90
CA LEU A 218 -4.67 -17.33 12.26
C LEU A 218 -4.05 -16.83 13.57
N SER A 219 -4.86 -16.71 14.65
CA SER A 219 -4.43 -16.15 15.93
C SER A 219 -3.31 -16.93 16.64
N LYS A 220 -3.21 -18.22 16.37
CA LYS A 220 -2.25 -19.11 17.03
C LYS A 220 -0.91 -19.21 16.31
N VAL A 221 -0.81 -18.69 15.09
CA VAL A 221 0.40 -18.78 14.26
C VAL A 221 1.23 -17.51 14.43
N SER A 222 2.52 -17.67 14.75
CA SER A 222 3.40 -16.52 14.95
C SER A 222 3.62 -15.73 13.63
N PRO A 223 3.81 -14.40 13.71
CA PRO A 223 4.06 -13.57 12.51
C PRO A 223 5.25 -14.06 11.67
N ARG A 224 6.28 -14.62 12.34
CA ARG A 224 7.46 -15.18 11.65
C ARG A 224 7.09 -16.38 10.80
N VAL A 225 6.32 -17.31 11.34
CA VAL A 225 5.88 -18.51 10.61
C VAL A 225 4.94 -18.10 9.47
N GLN A 226 4.00 -17.18 9.72
CA GLN A 226 3.12 -16.67 8.68
C GLN A 226 3.93 -16.07 7.52
N LEU A 227 4.90 -15.18 7.80
CA LEU A 227 5.75 -14.58 6.78
C LEU A 227 6.61 -15.62 6.05
N THR A 228 7.17 -16.60 6.75
CA THR A 228 7.98 -17.66 6.13
C THR A 228 7.15 -18.49 5.14
N VAL A 229 5.98 -18.94 5.54
CA VAL A 229 5.13 -19.77 4.68
C VAL A 229 4.63 -18.97 3.47
N THR A 230 4.19 -17.74 3.69
CA THR A 230 3.65 -16.91 2.62
C THR A 230 4.71 -16.50 1.59
N THR A 231 5.93 -16.14 2.02
CA THR A 231 7.03 -15.81 1.10
C THR A 231 7.49 -17.03 0.29
N ILE A 232 7.59 -18.20 0.90
CA ILE A 232 7.93 -19.43 0.15
C ILE A 232 6.86 -19.72 -0.88
N SER A 233 5.58 -19.68 -0.51
CA SER A 233 4.48 -19.99 -1.42
C SER A 233 4.39 -18.96 -2.56
N ALA A 234 4.53 -17.68 -2.27
CA ALA A 234 4.53 -16.61 -3.27
C ALA A 234 5.73 -16.75 -4.22
N GLY A 235 6.93 -16.98 -3.69
CA GLY A 235 8.14 -17.16 -4.49
C GLY A 235 8.06 -18.38 -5.40
N VAL A 236 7.55 -19.50 -4.90
CA VAL A 236 7.33 -20.71 -5.71
C VAL A 236 6.33 -20.46 -6.84
N LEU A 237 5.19 -19.80 -6.55
CA LEU A 237 4.20 -19.48 -7.58
C LEU A 237 4.76 -18.52 -8.64
N ALA A 238 5.52 -17.50 -8.23
CA ALA A 238 6.17 -16.58 -9.15
C ALA A 238 7.22 -17.29 -10.02
N LEU A 239 8.00 -18.21 -9.43
CA LEU A 239 8.97 -19.03 -10.17
C LEU A 239 8.26 -19.94 -11.19
N LEU A 240 7.19 -20.60 -10.79
CA LEU A 240 6.38 -21.43 -11.68
C LEU A 240 5.74 -20.60 -12.81
N ALA A 241 5.32 -19.36 -12.53
CA ALA A 241 4.81 -18.44 -13.54
C ALA A 241 5.87 -18.14 -14.62
N ILE A 242 7.13 -17.98 -14.22
CA ILE A 242 8.27 -17.79 -15.13
C ILE A 242 8.53 -19.10 -15.93
N ILE A 243 8.62 -20.24 -15.23
CA ILE A 243 8.95 -21.54 -15.87
C ILE A 243 7.91 -21.91 -16.91
N PHE A 244 6.63 -21.91 -16.52
CA PHE A 244 5.52 -22.31 -17.39
C PHE A 244 5.03 -21.18 -18.30
N ASN A 245 5.63 -19.97 -18.18
CA ASN A 245 5.22 -18.78 -18.93
C ASN A 245 3.70 -18.52 -18.82
N ASN A 246 3.18 -18.60 -17.60
CA ASN A 246 1.74 -18.56 -17.33
C ASN A 246 1.40 -17.46 -16.30
N PRO A 247 0.79 -16.35 -16.73
CA PRO A 247 0.43 -15.22 -15.84
C PRO A 247 -0.65 -15.59 -14.80
N TRP A 248 -1.46 -16.62 -15.03
CA TRP A 248 -2.49 -17.05 -14.07
C TRP A 248 -1.92 -17.48 -12.72
N LEU A 249 -0.70 -18.00 -12.70
CA LEU A 249 -0.05 -18.39 -11.44
C LEU A 249 0.27 -17.19 -10.55
N LEU A 250 0.46 -16.00 -11.14
CA LEU A 250 0.67 -14.76 -10.39
C LEU A 250 -0.59 -14.29 -9.67
N THR A 251 -1.79 -14.60 -10.16
CA THR A 251 -3.03 -14.22 -9.47
C THR A 251 -3.12 -14.88 -8.09
N ALA A 252 -2.67 -16.13 -7.97
CA ALA A 252 -2.67 -16.87 -6.72
C ALA A 252 -1.68 -16.31 -5.68
N VAL A 253 -0.64 -15.59 -6.12
CA VAL A 253 0.32 -14.92 -5.22
C VAL A 253 -0.39 -13.93 -4.31
N GLY A 254 -1.45 -13.25 -4.78
CA GLY A 254 -2.22 -12.30 -3.99
C GLY A 254 -2.76 -12.90 -2.68
N LEU A 255 -3.15 -14.18 -2.70
CA LEU A 255 -3.60 -14.88 -1.49
C LEU A 255 -2.51 -14.88 -0.39
N PHE A 256 -1.26 -15.11 -0.77
CA PHE A 256 -0.13 -15.18 0.14
C PHE A 256 0.40 -13.80 0.52
N HIS A 257 0.45 -12.84 -0.40
CA HIS A 257 0.84 -11.46 -0.13
C HIS A 257 -0.06 -10.79 0.92
N SER A 258 -1.30 -11.21 1.04
CA SER A 258 -2.36 -10.60 1.83
C SER A 258 -2.01 -10.23 3.27
N ILE A 259 -1.26 -11.07 3.97
CA ILE A 259 -0.91 -10.92 5.40
C ILE A 259 0.55 -10.52 5.63
N MET A 260 1.38 -10.46 4.59
CA MET A 260 2.81 -10.18 4.73
C MET A 260 3.07 -8.80 5.31
N TRP A 261 2.32 -7.78 4.89
CA TRP A 261 2.48 -6.41 5.41
C TRP A 261 2.37 -6.36 6.93
N GLY A 262 1.30 -6.97 7.48
CA GLY A 262 1.08 -7.04 8.93
C GLY A 262 2.14 -7.84 9.66
N ALA A 263 2.62 -8.93 9.07
CA ALA A 263 3.69 -9.76 9.64
C ALA A 263 5.02 -8.99 9.69
N ILE A 264 5.42 -8.33 8.58
CA ILE A 264 6.66 -7.54 8.50
C ILE A 264 6.58 -6.38 9.50
N PHE A 265 5.48 -5.63 9.55
CA PHE A 265 5.29 -4.53 10.48
C PHE A 265 5.41 -4.99 11.94
N THR A 266 4.67 -6.03 12.31
CA THR A 266 4.69 -6.57 13.69
C THR A 266 6.08 -7.01 14.12
N LEU A 267 6.83 -7.67 13.22
CA LEU A 267 8.20 -8.10 13.49
C LEU A 267 9.18 -6.92 13.58
N SER A 268 8.96 -5.89 12.77
CA SER A 268 9.84 -4.71 12.72
C SER A 268 9.74 -3.83 13.95
N VAL A 269 8.55 -3.70 14.53
CA VAL A 269 8.33 -2.86 15.72
C VAL A 269 8.36 -3.65 17.04
N ALA A 270 8.68 -4.95 16.98
CA ALA A 270 8.70 -5.82 18.15
C ALA A 270 9.72 -5.32 19.19
N HIS A 271 9.31 -5.27 20.48
CA HIS A 271 10.15 -4.92 21.62
C HIS A 271 10.82 -3.53 21.54
N LEU A 272 10.21 -2.57 20.82
CA LEU A 272 10.72 -1.20 20.70
C LEU A 272 10.18 -0.23 21.75
N GLY A 273 9.19 -0.61 22.58
CA GLY A 273 8.65 0.20 23.66
C GLY A 273 8.38 1.64 23.23
N LYS A 274 9.00 2.61 23.90
CA LYS A 274 8.87 4.05 23.61
C LYS A 274 9.32 4.47 22.19
N TYR A 275 10.16 3.69 21.52
CA TYR A 275 10.61 3.94 20.16
C TYR A 275 9.58 3.57 19.09
N THR A 276 8.52 2.84 19.43
CA THR A 276 7.56 2.28 18.46
C THR A 276 6.95 3.35 17.55
N SER A 277 6.61 4.52 18.09
CA SER A 277 6.02 5.61 17.29
C SER A 277 6.98 6.14 16.21
N VAL A 278 8.23 6.37 16.59
CA VAL A 278 9.27 6.86 15.65
C VAL A 278 9.66 5.75 14.68
N ALA A 279 9.80 4.51 15.16
CA ALA A 279 10.08 3.34 14.34
C ALA A 279 9.01 3.10 13.27
N SER A 280 7.72 3.31 13.60
CA SER A 280 6.64 3.19 12.63
C SER A 280 6.74 4.25 11.53
N GLY A 281 7.16 5.47 11.85
CA GLY A 281 7.42 6.52 10.85
C GLY A 281 8.58 6.14 9.93
N VAL A 282 9.67 5.65 10.49
CA VAL A 282 10.84 5.18 9.73
C VAL A 282 10.49 3.96 8.87
N PHE A 283 9.70 3.03 9.39
CA PHE A 283 9.23 1.87 8.63
C PHE A 283 8.46 2.28 7.36
N MET A 284 7.65 3.33 7.42
CA MET A 284 6.87 3.81 6.27
C MET A 284 7.74 4.36 5.12
N ILE A 285 9.02 4.70 5.37
CA ILE A 285 9.96 5.09 4.30
C ILE A 285 10.09 3.96 3.27
N GLY A 286 10.11 2.69 3.74
CA GLY A 286 10.21 1.53 2.86
C GLY A 286 9.04 1.37 1.88
N VAL A 287 7.87 1.96 2.14
CA VAL A 287 6.71 1.87 1.23
C VAL A 287 7.00 2.45 -0.16
N VAL A 288 8.01 3.30 -0.29
CA VAL A 288 8.49 3.83 -1.59
C VAL A 288 8.90 2.70 -2.58
N GLY A 289 9.14 1.49 -2.09
CA GLY A 289 9.35 0.30 -2.94
C GLY A 289 8.25 0.09 -3.98
N GLY A 290 7.00 0.42 -3.63
CA GLY A 290 5.84 0.36 -4.53
C GLY A 290 5.88 1.34 -5.72
N ALA A 291 6.73 2.35 -5.67
CA ALA A 291 6.99 3.22 -6.82
C ALA A 291 8.23 2.75 -7.59
N ILE A 292 9.28 2.34 -6.88
CA ILE A 292 10.59 2.06 -7.49
C ILE A 292 10.61 0.70 -8.21
N LEU A 293 10.16 -0.38 -7.54
CA LEU A 293 10.28 -1.72 -8.13
C LEU A 293 9.39 -1.93 -9.38
N PRO A 294 8.13 -1.46 -9.45
CA PRO A 294 7.36 -1.57 -10.68
C PRO A 294 7.94 -0.79 -11.85
N LEU A 295 8.53 0.40 -11.57
CA LEU A 295 9.24 1.17 -12.59
C LEU A 295 10.45 0.39 -13.13
N LEU A 296 11.29 -0.15 -12.22
CA LEU A 296 12.42 -0.98 -12.60
C LEU A 296 11.97 -2.22 -13.37
N GLN A 297 10.87 -2.85 -12.95
CA GLN A 297 10.31 -4.00 -13.65
C GLN A 297 9.91 -3.64 -15.09
N GLY A 298 9.27 -2.48 -15.31
CA GLY A 298 8.95 -2.00 -16.65
C GLY A 298 10.20 -1.82 -17.51
N VAL A 299 11.22 -1.13 -16.97
CA VAL A 299 12.51 -0.96 -17.65
C VAL A 299 13.15 -2.31 -18.02
N PHE A 300 13.12 -3.29 -17.11
CA PHE A 300 13.64 -4.63 -17.41
C PHE A 300 12.80 -5.37 -18.46
N ALA A 301 11.47 -5.21 -18.44
CA ALA A 301 10.60 -5.80 -19.44
C ALA A 301 10.91 -5.24 -20.85
N ASP A 302 11.13 -3.92 -20.94
CA ASP A 302 11.51 -3.25 -22.20
C ASP A 302 12.90 -3.68 -22.68
N LEU A 303 13.89 -3.72 -21.80
CA LEU A 303 15.26 -4.14 -22.14
C LEU A 303 15.36 -5.61 -22.56
N LEU A 304 14.53 -6.47 -21.99
CA LEU A 304 14.50 -7.91 -22.30
C LEU A 304 13.46 -8.27 -23.37
N GLU A 305 12.73 -7.27 -23.86
CA GLU A 305 11.62 -7.43 -24.81
C GLU A 305 10.61 -8.52 -24.34
N SER A 306 10.46 -8.68 -23.03
CA SER A 306 9.59 -9.70 -22.44
C SER A 306 9.23 -9.42 -20.99
N TRP A 307 7.96 -9.46 -20.68
CA TRP A 307 7.46 -9.43 -19.30
C TRP A 307 7.84 -10.68 -18.51
N ARG A 308 7.98 -11.83 -19.16
CA ARG A 308 8.29 -13.10 -18.52
C ARG A 308 9.50 -13.00 -17.59
N TRP A 309 10.61 -12.44 -18.08
CA TRP A 309 11.85 -12.39 -17.35
C TRP A 309 11.89 -11.26 -16.31
N SER A 310 11.09 -10.23 -16.47
CA SER A 310 11.00 -9.14 -15.49
C SER A 310 10.50 -9.60 -14.12
N TRP A 311 9.79 -10.72 -14.05
CA TRP A 311 9.30 -11.32 -12.80
C TRP A 311 10.40 -11.84 -11.89
N PHE A 312 11.64 -11.92 -12.32
CA PHE A 312 12.78 -12.18 -11.41
C PHE A 312 12.93 -11.13 -10.32
N ILE A 313 12.49 -9.88 -10.54
CA ILE A 313 12.41 -8.84 -9.49
C ILE A 313 11.55 -9.31 -8.32
N VAL A 314 10.41 -9.96 -8.61
CA VAL A 314 9.53 -10.51 -7.58
C VAL A 314 10.25 -11.61 -6.79
N ILE A 315 10.94 -12.53 -7.50
CA ILE A 315 11.71 -13.60 -6.84
C ILE A 315 12.76 -13.02 -5.89
N LEU A 316 13.52 -12.01 -6.30
CA LEU A 316 14.52 -11.37 -5.46
C LEU A 316 13.90 -10.72 -4.21
N GLY A 317 12.74 -10.07 -4.36
CA GLY A 317 11.98 -9.51 -3.24
C GLY A 317 11.53 -10.60 -2.26
N GLU A 318 10.99 -11.72 -2.76
CA GLU A 318 10.56 -12.85 -1.93
C GLU A 318 11.74 -13.50 -1.19
N VAL A 319 12.88 -13.67 -1.83
CA VAL A 319 14.11 -14.20 -1.19
C VAL A 319 14.57 -13.28 -0.06
N PHE A 320 14.53 -11.96 -0.25
CA PHE A 320 14.90 -11.04 0.82
C PHE A 320 13.89 -11.08 1.98
N MET A 321 12.59 -11.16 1.70
CA MET A 321 11.57 -11.28 2.74
C MET A 321 11.69 -12.60 3.50
N LEU A 322 12.05 -13.70 2.83
CA LEU A 322 12.34 -14.97 3.47
C LEU A 322 13.56 -14.88 4.40
N TYR A 323 14.64 -14.24 3.94
CA TYR A 323 15.81 -13.95 4.79
C TYR A 323 15.39 -13.13 6.01
N TYR A 324 14.56 -12.10 5.82
CA TYR A 324 14.03 -11.29 6.92
C TYR A 324 13.23 -12.14 7.91
N ALA A 325 12.31 -12.97 7.42
CA ALA A 325 11.50 -13.85 8.26
C ALA A 325 12.36 -14.79 9.14
N LEU A 326 13.38 -15.43 8.56
CA LEU A 326 14.17 -16.46 9.22
C LEU A 326 15.27 -15.88 10.14
N ILE A 327 15.93 -14.81 9.71
CA ILE A 327 17.15 -14.29 10.35
C ILE A 327 17.00 -12.81 10.73
N GLY A 328 16.56 -11.96 9.80
CA GLY A 328 16.57 -10.51 9.95
C GLY A 328 15.66 -9.99 11.05
N SER A 329 14.52 -10.64 11.26
CA SER A 329 13.50 -10.27 12.25
C SER A 329 13.85 -10.65 13.69
N ARG A 330 15.01 -11.30 13.94
CA ARG A 330 15.42 -11.67 15.31
C ARG A 330 15.80 -10.42 16.08
N VAL A 331 15.10 -10.19 17.20
CA VAL A 331 15.44 -9.11 18.14
C VAL A 331 16.76 -9.42 18.83
N ARG A 332 17.76 -8.56 18.64
CA ARG A 332 19.08 -8.68 19.28
C ARG A 332 19.29 -7.64 20.37
N GLN A 333 18.53 -6.55 20.35
CA GLN A 333 18.56 -5.49 21.33
C GLN A 333 17.12 -5.11 21.64
N THR A 334 16.77 -5.05 22.90
CA THR A 334 15.50 -4.55 23.43
C THR A 334 15.66 -3.07 23.78
N ALA A 335 14.56 -2.35 23.87
CA ALA A 335 14.52 -0.95 24.27
C ALA A 335 14.39 -0.79 25.81
N ASP A 336 14.42 -1.92 26.53
CA ASP A 336 14.34 -1.94 27.98
C ASP A 336 15.65 -1.51 28.64
#